data_b6b94b1cfea7579fa8fcbc03ca3b25ad
#
_entry.id   b6b94b1cfea7579fa8fcbc03ca3b25ad
#
_cell.length_a   1.000
_cell.length_b   1.000
_cell.length_c   1.000
_cell.angle_alpha   90.00
_cell.angle_beta   90.00
_cell.angle_gamma   90.00
#
_symmetry.space_group_name_H-M   'P 1'
#
loop_
_entity.id
_entity.type
_entity.pdbx_description
1 polymer ?
#
loop_
_entity_poly.entity_id
_entity_poly.type
_entity_poly.pdbx_seq_one_letter_code
_entity_poly.pdbx_strand_id
1 'polypeptide(L)'
;MKITSTGIVYLVLTTLSIIYSIASMNPFYYLLSLLAVSIFISEYYLFRDVSSVINEVRVSRRIPSRSILELETVEIGVELSNDTGRSIPRVLVVEDPPRYIQPEVKPVFTVFLPAYSKSILSYRVKALAPGRIDLPGLRLVFTDPLSFFYDVLSIELRNHIVVQPLYTRMDEALKSIERITGINAMGRALGGEYDLANIREYSPGDDVRRILWKHYAKTGNLMVREDYGDVRPSIFLVIDIRKRLWEIGSDVNTLAHVQLRLARSLLESLSSVKARVDVAMCTEQSPKIYFDAWRDPSEAFYSLIGTLKPGGGCEVPLSTIKQVLAYTSGRRYDSVIIITNPVTLVEDGVDSVKEVASLAPGRTIVVLPRFDYDVYAGLRGKELAVVVGKLVGEAGVEAFIVEEDLRVVV
;
A
#
# COMPACT_ATOMS: atom_id res chain seq x y z
N MET A 1 -9.73 28.50 25.58
CA MET A 1 -10.52 28.02 26.72
C MET A 1 -12.00 28.20 26.42
N LYS A 2 -12.82 27.15 26.59
CA LYS A 2 -14.27 27.12 26.35
C LYS A 2 -14.99 26.45 27.53
N ILE A 3 -16.27 26.74 27.73
CA ILE A 3 -17.08 26.11 28.77
C ILE A 3 -17.79 24.89 28.16
N THR A 4 -17.81 23.77 28.89
CA THR A 4 -18.52 22.55 28.50
C THR A 4 -20.03 22.67 28.79
N SER A 5 -20.84 21.74 28.24
CA SER A 5 -22.25 21.63 28.64
C SER A 5 -22.41 21.37 30.14
N THR A 6 -21.54 20.56 30.74
CA THR A 6 -21.51 20.32 32.19
C THR A 6 -21.26 21.62 32.98
N GLY A 7 -20.30 22.43 32.53
CA GLY A 7 -20.00 23.73 33.14
C GLY A 7 -21.16 24.71 33.04
N ILE A 8 -21.86 24.73 31.90
CA ILE A 8 -23.08 25.58 31.73
C ILE A 8 -24.18 25.13 32.69
N VAL A 9 -24.47 23.83 32.77
CA VAL A 9 -25.47 23.26 33.67
C VAL A 9 -25.14 23.61 35.12
N TYR A 10 -23.85 23.44 35.52
CA TYR A 10 -23.39 23.77 36.85
C TYR A 10 -23.59 25.29 37.16
N LEU A 11 -23.24 26.14 36.22
CA LEU A 11 -23.39 27.58 36.34
C LEU A 11 -24.88 27.98 36.51
N VAL A 12 -25.79 27.37 35.74
CA VAL A 12 -27.25 27.58 35.88
C VAL A 12 -27.73 27.13 37.28
N LEU A 13 -27.34 25.92 37.71
CA LEU A 13 -27.73 25.41 39.05
C LEU A 13 -27.19 26.28 40.17
N THR A 14 -25.93 26.75 40.06
CA THR A 14 -25.34 27.67 41.02
C THR A 14 -26.11 29.00 41.07
N THR A 15 -26.50 29.55 39.92
CA THR A 15 -27.27 30.77 39.86
C THR A 15 -28.66 30.61 40.50
N LEU A 16 -29.36 29.50 40.23
CA LEU A 16 -30.63 29.17 40.89
C LEU A 16 -30.47 28.98 42.39
N SER A 17 -29.39 28.36 42.85
CA SER A 17 -29.08 28.20 44.26
C SER A 17 -28.89 29.55 44.95
N ILE A 18 -28.20 30.49 44.31
CA ILE A 18 -28.04 31.86 44.82
C ILE A 18 -29.41 32.57 44.96
N ILE A 19 -30.23 32.49 43.91
CA ILE A 19 -31.57 33.12 43.94
C ILE A 19 -32.42 32.51 45.06
N TYR A 20 -32.40 31.20 45.21
CA TYR A 20 -33.12 30.51 46.28
C TYR A 20 -32.60 30.87 47.68
N SER A 21 -31.27 30.99 47.83
CA SER A 21 -30.67 31.37 49.13
C SER A 21 -31.14 32.77 49.56
N ILE A 22 -31.20 33.72 48.63
CA ILE A 22 -31.68 35.09 48.93
C ILE A 22 -33.16 35.04 49.27
N ALA A 23 -33.97 34.30 48.55
CA ALA A 23 -35.44 34.21 48.79
C ALA A 23 -35.75 33.50 50.13
N SER A 24 -34.99 32.48 50.53
CA SER A 24 -35.26 31.72 51.76
C SER A 24 -34.72 32.36 53.03
N MET A 25 -33.82 33.33 52.91
CA MET A 25 -33.11 34.00 54.04
C MET A 25 -32.45 33.01 55.02
N ASN A 26 -32.17 31.80 54.59
CA ASN A 26 -31.60 30.75 55.42
C ASN A 26 -30.08 30.69 55.24
N PRO A 27 -29.26 30.85 56.35
CA PRO A 27 -27.80 30.88 56.28
C PRO A 27 -27.21 29.62 55.69
N PHE A 28 -27.87 28.46 55.83
CA PHE A 28 -27.41 27.20 55.26
C PHE A 28 -27.31 27.25 53.72
N TYR A 29 -28.35 27.80 53.05
CA TYR A 29 -28.36 27.91 51.58
C TYR A 29 -27.37 28.98 51.08
N TYR A 30 -27.09 30.04 51.85
CA TYR A 30 -26.01 30.97 51.56
C TYR A 30 -24.65 30.30 51.55
N LEU A 31 -24.38 29.46 52.55
CA LEU A 31 -23.11 28.72 52.67
C LEU A 31 -22.94 27.70 51.52
N LEU A 32 -24.02 27.00 51.13
CA LEU A 32 -24.05 26.06 50.02
C LEU A 32 -23.77 26.75 48.67
N SER A 33 -24.44 27.90 48.42
CA SER A 33 -24.23 28.65 47.19
C SER A 33 -22.82 29.24 47.08
N LEU A 34 -22.27 29.71 48.22
CA LEU A 34 -20.89 30.21 48.27
C LEU A 34 -19.86 29.11 48.01
N LEU A 35 -20.09 27.89 48.53
CA LEU A 35 -19.30 26.73 48.22
C LEU A 35 -19.32 26.40 46.72
N ALA A 36 -20.51 26.37 46.11
CA ALA A 36 -20.68 26.10 44.67
C ALA A 36 -19.94 27.14 43.82
N VAL A 37 -20.06 28.42 44.14
CA VAL A 37 -19.34 29.50 43.45
C VAL A 37 -17.82 29.31 43.61
N SER A 38 -17.35 28.99 44.84
CA SER A 38 -15.92 28.82 45.10
C SER A 38 -15.31 27.64 44.30
N ILE A 39 -16.05 26.53 44.14
CA ILE A 39 -15.65 25.40 43.33
C ILE A 39 -15.49 25.85 41.86
N PHE A 40 -16.48 26.55 41.31
CA PHE A 40 -16.40 27.00 39.92
C PHE A 40 -15.26 27.98 39.66
N ILE A 41 -15.01 28.88 40.56
CA ILE A 41 -13.86 29.81 40.51
C ILE A 41 -12.54 29.08 40.64
N SER A 42 -12.46 28.11 41.54
CA SER A 42 -11.24 27.29 41.73
C SER A 42 -10.89 26.51 40.43
N GLU A 43 -11.89 25.85 39.85
CA GLU A 43 -11.69 25.13 38.57
C GLU A 43 -11.28 26.07 37.43
N TYR A 44 -11.88 27.28 37.38
CA TYR A 44 -11.49 28.29 36.40
C TYR A 44 -10.00 28.67 36.50
N TYR A 45 -9.52 28.95 37.70
CA TYR A 45 -8.11 29.33 37.91
C TYR A 45 -7.16 28.14 37.63
N LEU A 46 -7.49 26.93 38.09
CA LEU A 46 -6.75 25.73 37.79
C LEU A 46 -6.64 25.47 36.31
N PHE A 47 -7.76 25.56 35.58
CA PHE A 47 -7.78 25.32 34.13
C PHE A 47 -7.09 26.44 33.34
N ARG A 48 -7.20 27.69 33.77
CA ARG A 48 -6.48 28.83 33.18
C ARG A 48 -4.98 28.61 33.18
N ASP A 49 -4.45 28.06 34.26
CA ASP A 49 -3.05 27.73 34.41
C ASP A 49 -2.62 26.62 33.46
N VAL A 50 -3.44 25.57 33.31
CA VAL A 50 -3.24 24.51 32.33
C VAL A 50 -3.31 25.05 30.90
N SER A 51 -4.33 25.87 30.59
CA SER A 51 -4.52 26.45 29.25
C SER A 51 -3.31 27.29 28.78
N SER A 52 -2.54 27.88 29.72
CA SER A 52 -1.36 28.67 29.37
C SER A 52 -0.20 27.82 28.82
N VAL A 53 -0.14 26.53 29.13
CA VAL A 53 0.97 25.61 28.78
C VAL A 53 0.59 24.55 27.75
N ILE A 54 -0.65 24.51 27.30
CA ILE A 54 -1.14 23.50 26.35
C ILE A 54 -0.31 23.45 25.05
N ASN A 55 0.10 24.61 24.55
CA ASN A 55 0.87 24.70 23.31
C ASN A 55 2.33 24.20 23.44
N GLU A 56 2.79 23.98 24.66
CA GLU A 56 4.14 23.45 24.93
C GLU A 56 4.18 21.92 24.98
N VAL A 57 2.99 21.26 24.96
CA VAL A 57 2.89 19.80 24.89
C VAL A 57 3.35 19.32 23.53
N ARG A 58 4.37 18.46 23.53
CA ARG A 58 4.88 17.86 22.31
C ARG A 58 4.31 16.46 22.12
N VAL A 59 4.01 16.15 20.87
CA VAL A 59 3.51 14.82 20.50
C VAL A 59 4.34 14.25 19.37
N SER A 60 4.69 12.99 19.51
CA SER A 60 5.30 12.21 18.44
C SER A 60 4.59 10.88 18.26
N ARG A 61 4.55 10.38 17.02
CA ARG A 61 3.99 9.07 16.70
C ARG A 61 5.12 8.13 16.31
N ARG A 62 5.14 6.93 16.91
CA ARG A 62 6.08 5.87 16.59
C ARG A 62 5.37 4.79 15.79
N ILE A 63 5.89 4.48 14.63
CA ILE A 63 5.41 3.40 13.77
C ILE A 63 6.54 2.36 13.69
N PRO A 64 6.29 1.08 14.02
CA PRO A 64 7.35 0.08 14.22
C PRO A 64 8.06 -0.33 12.94
N SER A 65 7.41 -0.23 11.78
CA SER A 65 7.96 -0.67 10.51
C SER A 65 7.70 0.32 9.37
N ARG A 66 8.64 0.37 8.42
CA ARG A 66 8.45 1.15 7.18
C ARG A 66 7.37 0.57 6.27
N SER A 67 7.24 -0.76 6.25
CA SER A 67 6.23 -1.46 5.47
C SER A 67 5.63 -2.60 6.28
N ILE A 68 4.35 -2.84 6.06
CA ILE A 68 3.57 -3.92 6.65
C ILE A 68 2.83 -4.64 5.53
N LEU A 69 2.41 -5.87 5.79
CA LEU A 69 1.56 -6.60 4.87
C LEU A 69 0.10 -6.20 5.04
N GLU A 70 -0.64 -6.32 3.97
CA GLU A 70 -2.09 -6.22 3.98
C GLU A 70 -2.68 -7.21 4.99
N LEU A 71 -3.69 -6.80 5.74
CA LEU A 71 -4.35 -7.53 6.83
C LEU A 71 -3.47 -7.80 8.06
N GLU A 72 -2.22 -7.34 8.06
CA GLU A 72 -1.35 -7.41 9.22
C GLU A 72 -1.81 -6.39 10.28
N THR A 73 -1.72 -6.83 11.55
CA THR A 73 -1.98 -5.96 12.70
C THR A 73 -0.68 -5.41 13.24
N VAL A 74 -0.61 -4.09 13.36
CA VAL A 74 0.57 -3.39 13.89
C VAL A 74 0.19 -2.50 15.05
N GLU A 75 1.15 -2.27 15.95
CA GLU A 75 1.00 -1.39 17.10
C GLU A 75 1.55 0.01 16.76
N ILE A 76 0.70 1.03 16.93
CA ILE A 76 1.08 2.44 16.78
C ILE A 76 1.26 3.02 18.17
N GLY A 77 2.42 3.62 18.42
CA GLY A 77 2.73 4.33 19.65
C GLY A 77 2.54 5.84 19.51
N VAL A 78 1.94 6.48 20.49
CA VAL A 78 1.82 7.94 20.61
C VAL A 78 2.52 8.37 21.89
N GLU A 79 3.58 9.14 21.77
CA GLU A 79 4.32 9.70 22.90
C GLU A 79 3.91 11.16 23.08
N LEU A 80 3.43 11.47 24.28
CA LEU A 80 3.16 12.84 24.73
C LEU A 80 4.26 13.25 25.69
N SER A 81 4.84 14.45 25.51
CA SER A 81 5.84 15.03 26.40
C SER A 81 5.32 16.35 26.96
N ASN A 82 5.31 16.46 28.27
CA ASN A 82 5.07 17.70 28.99
C ASN A 82 6.40 18.25 29.50
N ASP A 83 6.96 19.18 28.78
CA ASP A 83 8.23 19.79 29.10
C ASP A 83 8.07 20.99 30.07
N THR A 84 6.85 21.21 30.58
CA THR A 84 6.52 22.33 31.47
C THR A 84 6.56 21.94 32.94
N GLY A 85 6.73 22.93 33.83
CA GLY A 85 6.66 22.74 35.28
C GLY A 85 5.24 22.56 35.87
N ARG A 86 4.22 22.40 35.00
CA ARG A 86 2.80 22.28 35.41
C ARG A 86 2.25 20.93 35.03
N SER A 87 1.58 20.28 35.96
CA SER A 87 0.85 19.05 35.70
C SER A 87 -0.46 19.32 34.98
N ILE A 88 -0.78 18.50 33.99
CA ILE A 88 -2.03 18.58 33.22
C ILE A 88 -2.93 17.45 33.72
N PRO A 89 -4.04 17.74 34.39
CA PRO A 89 -4.81 16.72 35.12
C PRO A 89 -5.51 15.74 34.18
N ARG A 90 -5.97 16.22 33.02
CA ARG A 90 -6.73 15.39 32.08
C ARG A 90 -6.52 15.82 30.65
N VAL A 91 -5.96 14.95 29.87
CA VAL A 91 -5.79 15.06 28.42
C VAL A 91 -6.52 13.91 27.75
N LEU A 92 -7.49 14.22 26.92
CA LEU A 92 -8.13 13.25 26.06
C LEU A 92 -7.43 13.28 24.70
N VAL A 93 -6.78 12.18 24.35
CA VAL A 93 -6.11 11.99 23.05
C VAL A 93 -7.08 11.32 22.11
N VAL A 94 -7.40 11.96 21.00
CA VAL A 94 -8.33 11.44 20.02
C VAL A 94 -7.62 11.33 18.68
N GLU A 95 -7.62 10.13 18.12
CA GLU A 95 -7.15 9.87 16.77
C GLU A 95 -8.30 9.33 15.93
N ASP A 96 -8.45 9.84 14.71
CA ASP A 96 -9.44 9.37 13.75
C ASP A 96 -8.70 8.67 12.61
N PRO A 97 -8.53 7.34 12.66
CA PRO A 97 -7.79 6.61 11.62
C PRO A 97 -8.52 6.70 10.28
N PRO A 98 -7.77 6.72 9.16
CA PRO A 98 -8.35 6.79 7.83
C PRO A 98 -9.09 5.49 7.48
N ARG A 99 -9.94 5.53 6.41
CA ARG A 99 -10.83 4.44 5.98
C ARG A 99 -10.15 3.06 5.88
N TYR A 100 -8.89 3.02 5.45
CA TYR A 100 -8.18 1.76 5.20
C TYR A 100 -7.31 1.29 6.38
N ILE A 101 -7.46 1.93 7.53
CA ILE A 101 -6.86 1.53 8.81
C ILE A 101 -7.97 1.25 9.80
N GLN A 102 -8.10 -0.01 10.21
CA GLN A 102 -9.09 -0.44 11.18
C GLN A 102 -8.45 -0.61 12.56
N PRO A 103 -8.76 0.25 13.53
CA PRO A 103 -8.28 0.05 14.88
C PRO A 103 -9.06 -1.09 15.56
N GLU A 104 -8.39 -1.89 16.39
CA GLU A 104 -9.05 -2.93 17.21
C GLU A 104 -9.98 -2.30 18.24
N VAL A 105 -9.58 -1.16 18.78
CA VAL A 105 -10.37 -0.36 19.74
C VAL A 105 -10.27 1.09 19.28
N LYS A 106 -11.37 1.84 19.40
CA LYS A 106 -11.36 3.27 19.05
C LYS A 106 -10.23 3.99 19.80
N PRO A 107 -9.30 4.65 19.11
CA PRO A 107 -8.11 5.25 19.74
C PRO A 107 -8.46 6.59 20.41
N VAL A 108 -9.09 6.45 21.58
CA VAL A 108 -9.47 7.56 22.47
C VAL A 108 -8.93 7.22 23.84
N PHE A 109 -7.96 8.02 24.31
CA PHE A 109 -7.27 7.76 25.58
C PHE A 109 -7.38 8.94 26.49
N THR A 110 -7.57 8.68 27.77
CA THR A 110 -7.51 9.70 28.81
C THR A 110 -6.22 9.54 29.59
N VAL A 111 -5.43 10.59 29.69
CA VAL A 111 -4.11 10.58 30.31
C VAL A 111 -3.98 11.72 31.31
N PHE A 112 -3.38 11.43 32.45
CA PHE A 112 -2.79 12.43 33.35
C PHE A 112 -1.33 12.65 32.91
N LEU A 113 -0.93 13.90 32.72
CA LEU A 113 0.41 14.25 32.25
C LEU A 113 1.11 15.13 33.29
N PRO A 114 1.93 14.52 34.18
CA PRO A 114 2.68 15.26 35.20
C PRO A 114 3.63 16.29 34.60
N ALA A 115 4.07 17.23 35.42
CA ALA A 115 5.13 18.15 35.07
C ALA A 115 6.42 17.38 34.70
N TYR A 116 7.12 17.82 33.66
CA TYR A 116 8.37 17.26 33.20
C TYR A 116 8.32 15.74 32.93
N SER A 117 7.20 15.24 32.41
CA SER A 117 7.00 13.81 32.20
C SER A 117 6.64 13.46 30.75
N LYS A 118 6.78 12.18 30.46
CA LYS A 118 6.36 11.59 29.19
C LYS A 118 5.34 10.48 29.44
N SER A 119 4.35 10.39 28.56
CA SER A 119 3.39 9.31 28.56
C SER A 119 3.38 8.65 27.18
N ILE A 120 3.42 7.31 27.14
CA ILE A 120 3.36 6.54 25.92
C ILE A 120 2.03 5.79 25.90
N LEU A 121 1.28 6.00 24.85
CA LEU A 121 0.04 5.31 24.55
C LEU A 121 0.27 4.42 23.35
N SER A 122 -0.32 3.23 23.34
CA SER A 122 -0.28 2.37 22.17
C SER A 122 -1.66 1.80 21.84
N TYR A 123 -1.88 1.55 20.57
CA TYR A 123 -3.08 0.90 20.07
C TYR A 123 -2.78 0.10 18.82
N ARG A 124 -3.56 -0.94 18.60
CA ARG A 124 -3.39 -1.84 17.46
C ARG A 124 -4.31 -1.46 16.33
N VAL A 125 -3.77 -1.51 15.13
CA VAL A 125 -4.51 -1.27 13.89
C VAL A 125 -4.24 -2.35 12.88
N LYS A 126 -5.25 -2.69 12.11
CA LYS A 126 -5.17 -3.61 10.98
C LYS A 126 -5.18 -2.80 9.69
N ALA A 127 -4.21 -3.05 8.81
CA ALA A 127 -4.15 -2.42 7.50
C ALA A 127 -5.09 -3.16 6.53
N LEU A 128 -6.05 -2.47 5.93
CA LEU A 128 -7.08 -3.08 5.09
C LEU A 128 -6.78 -3.02 3.60
N ALA A 129 -5.93 -2.12 3.14
CA ALA A 129 -5.67 -1.95 1.72
C ALA A 129 -4.19 -1.69 1.43
N PRO A 130 -3.66 -2.26 0.33
CA PRO A 130 -2.30 -1.98 -0.11
C PRO A 130 -2.18 -0.54 -0.65
N GLY A 131 -1.03 0.07 -0.39
CA GLY A 131 -0.75 1.45 -0.79
C GLY A 131 -0.11 2.26 0.32
N ARG A 132 0.10 3.54 0.04
CA ARG A 132 0.55 4.52 1.02
C ARG A 132 -0.65 5.11 1.75
N ILE A 133 -0.74 4.88 3.04
CA ILE A 133 -1.79 5.40 3.89
C ILE A 133 -1.22 6.51 4.76
N ASP A 134 -1.62 7.75 4.50
CA ASP A 134 -1.25 8.89 5.31
C ASP A 134 -2.10 8.90 6.58
N LEU A 135 -1.45 8.94 7.75
CA LEU A 135 -2.13 9.00 9.04
C LEU A 135 -2.48 10.45 9.37
N PRO A 136 -3.70 10.73 9.83
CA PRO A 136 -4.11 12.08 10.18
C PRO A 136 -3.38 12.60 11.40
N GLY A 137 -3.50 13.89 11.68
CA GLY A 137 -3.07 14.51 12.92
C GLY A 137 -3.87 14.02 14.12
N LEU A 138 -3.42 14.42 15.31
CA LEU A 138 -4.03 14.10 16.59
C LEU A 138 -4.80 15.29 17.12
N ARG A 139 -5.90 15.04 17.83
CA ARG A 139 -6.60 16.05 18.61
C ARG A 139 -6.41 15.76 20.09
N LEU A 140 -5.89 16.75 20.81
CA LEU A 140 -5.77 16.73 22.25
C LEU A 140 -6.87 17.63 22.85
N VAL A 141 -7.72 17.06 23.68
CA VAL A 141 -8.74 17.80 24.40
C VAL A 141 -8.33 17.84 25.87
N PHE A 142 -8.03 19.01 26.35
CA PHE A 142 -7.67 19.28 27.74
C PHE A 142 -8.91 19.68 28.51
N THR A 143 -9.08 19.11 29.71
CA THR A 143 -10.20 19.44 30.58
C THR A 143 -9.73 19.59 32.02
N ASP A 144 -10.45 20.40 32.81
CA ASP A 144 -10.32 20.41 34.26
C ASP A 144 -10.87 19.12 34.89
N PRO A 145 -10.55 18.79 36.13
CA PRO A 145 -11.02 17.60 36.83
C PRO A 145 -12.56 17.44 36.83
N LEU A 146 -13.29 18.51 37.00
CA LEU A 146 -14.76 18.49 37.00
C LEU A 146 -15.38 18.64 35.60
N SER A 147 -14.54 18.84 34.57
CA SER A 147 -14.96 18.98 33.17
C SER A 147 -15.89 20.20 32.94
N PHE A 148 -15.68 21.31 33.62
CA PHE A 148 -16.41 22.58 33.39
C PHE A 148 -15.81 23.32 32.19
N PHE A 149 -14.51 23.22 31.98
CA PHE A 149 -13.78 23.92 30.95
C PHE A 149 -13.04 22.94 30.05
N TYR A 150 -12.85 23.33 28.79
CA TYR A 150 -12.02 22.58 27.87
C TYR A 150 -11.26 23.48 26.91
N ASP A 151 -10.17 22.94 26.38
CA ASP A 151 -9.44 23.52 25.27
C ASP A 151 -9.00 22.41 24.32
N VAL A 152 -8.81 22.75 23.04
CA VAL A 152 -8.48 21.75 22.01
C VAL A 152 -7.22 22.19 21.26
N LEU A 153 -6.25 21.31 21.22
CA LEU A 153 -5.06 21.44 20.40
C LEU A 153 -5.07 20.40 19.30
N SER A 154 -5.06 20.83 18.05
CA SER A 154 -4.90 19.95 16.90
C SER A 154 -3.44 19.95 16.46
N ILE A 155 -2.83 18.78 16.42
CA ILE A 155 -1.41 18.59 16.06
C ILE A 155 -1.34 17.88 14.73
N GLU A 156 -0.75 18.51 13.74
CA GLU A 156 -0.46 17.88 12.46
C GLU A 156 0.78 17.01 12.58
N LEU A 157 0.62 15.72 12.33
CA LEU A 157 1.70 14.75 12.26
C LEU A 157 1.75 14.18 10.84
N ARG A 158 2.88 14.35 10.16
CA ARG A 158 3.08 13.84 8.80
C ARG A 158 3.69 12.44 8.82
N ASN A 159 2.90 11.46 9.22
CA ASN A 159 3.29 10.07 9.21
C ASN A 159 2.49 9.31 8.15
N HIS A 160 3.12 8.28 7.57
CA HIS A 160 2.46 7.36 6.65
C HIS A 160 2.94 5.93 6.91
N ILE A 161 2.12 4.99 6.51
CA ILE A 161 2.43 3.57 6.49
C ILE A 161 2.34 3.11 5.04
N VAL A 162 3.30 2.32 4.58
CA VAL A 162 3.24 1.65 3.28
C VAL A 162 2.79 0.22 3.51
N VAL A 163 1.66 -0.14 2.92
CA VAL A 163 1.07 -1.47 3.03
C VAL A 163 1.33 -2.22 1.74
N GLN A 164 2.03 -3.34 1.84
CA GLN A 164 2.27 -4.23 0.71
C GLN A 164 1.12 -5.22 0.57
N PRO A 165 0.70 -5.56 -0.66
CA PRO A 165 -0.32 -6.57 -0.86
C PRO A 165 0.17 -7.94 -0.43
N LEU A 166 -0.76 -8.80 -0.05
CA LEU A 166 -0.50 -10.22 0.17
C LEU A 166 0.01 -10.84 -1.14
N TYR A 167 0.79 -11.90 -1.03
CA TYR A 167 1.26 -12.67 -2.18
C TYR A 167 1.35 -14.14 -1.85
N THR A 168 1.17 -14.97 -2.86
CA THR A 168 1.29 -16.43 -2.74
C THR A 168 2.70 -16.85 -3.13
N ARG A 169 3.32 -17.69 -2.30
CA ARG A 169 4.63 -18.28 -2.59
C ARG A 169 4.52 -19.39 -3.63
N MET A 170 5.58 -19.58 -4.34
CA MET A 170 5.80 -20.16 -5.65
C MET A 170 5.65 -21.65 -5.87
N ASP A 171 5.63 -22.49 -4.86
CA ASP A 171 5.81 -23.94 -5.08
C ASP A 171 4.68 -24.58 -5.91
N GLU A 172 3.49 -23.99 -5.89
CA GLU A 172 2.34 -24.44 -6.68
C GLU A 172 2.17 -23.69 -8.02
N ALA A 173 2.75 -22.50 -8.13
CA ALA A 173 2.55 -21.59 -9.28
C ALA A 173 3.52 -21.83 -10.45
N LEU A 174 4.57 -22.58 -10.29
CA LEU A 174 5.63 -22.80 -11.31
C LEU A 174 5.10 -23.22 -12.67
N LYS A 175 4.20 -24.21 -12.70
CA LYS A 175 3.58 -24.71 -13.95
C LYS A 175 2.72 -23.63 -14.63
N SER A 176 2.04 -22.82 -13.85
CA SER A 176 1.21 -21.73 -14.37
C SER A 176 2.09 -20.61 -14.95
N ILE A 177 3.21 -20.32 -14.31
CA ILE A 177 4.19 -19.35 -14.82
C ILE A 177 4.81 -19.82 -16.11
N GLU A 178 5.21 -21.09 -16.22
CA GLU A 178 5.67 -21.68 -17.47
C GLU A 178 4.63 -21.54 -18.57
N ARG A 179 3.36 -21.77 -18.25
CA ARG A 179 2.24 -21.62 -19.18
C ARG A 179 2.03 -20.18 -19.60
N ILE A 180 2.06 -19.25 -18.63
CA ILE A 180 1.88 -17.80 -18.87
C ILE A 180 3.10 -17.24 -19.62
N THR A 181 4.31 -17.51 -19.16
CA THR A 181 5.51 -16.83 -19.64
C THR A 181 6.28 -17.61 -20.70
N GLY A 182 6.03 -18.91 -20.82
CA GLY A 182 6.83 -19.81 -21.66
C GLY A 182 8.25 -20.05 -21.14
N ILE A 183 8.52 -19.64 -19.89
CA ILE A 183 9.82 -19.80 -19.23
C ILE A 183 9.76 -21.04 -18.37
N ASN A 184 10.58 -22.05 -18.67
CA ASN A 184 10.63 -23.26 -17.88
C ASN A 184 11.12 -22.99 -16.45
N ALA A 185 10.57 -23.72 -15.45
CA ALA A 185 10.87 -23.60 -14.03
C ALA A 185 12.35 -23.75 -13.66
N MET A 186 13.19 -24.25 -14.58
CA MET A 186 14.63 -24.35 -14.37
C MET A 186 15.40 -23.08 -14.78
N GLY A 187 14.72 -21.98 -15.18
CA GLY A 187 15.41 -20.80 -15.75
C GLY A 187 16.20 -21.12 -17.01
N ARG A 188 15.95 -22.30 -17.59
CA ARG A 188 16.56 -22.79 -18.82
C ARG A 188 15.75 -22.33 -20.03
N ALA A 189 15.83 -21.06 -20.34
CA ALA A 189 16.01 -20.74 -21.73
C ALA A 189 17.36 -21.39 -22.07
N LEU A 190 17.37 -22.37 -22.97
CA LEU A 190 18.55 -23.03 -23.50
C LEU A 190 19.82 -22.16 -23.41
N GLY A 191 20.70 -22.35 -22.40
CA GLY A 191 21.91 -21.58 -22.30
C GLY A 191 22.42 -21.31 -20.89
N GLY A 192 22.66 -22.36 -20.10
CA GLY A 192 23.53 -22.26 -18.91
C GLY A 192 25.00 -22.49 -19.30
N GLU A 193 25.92 -21.90 -18.55
CA GLU A 193 27.39 -22.01 -18.76
C GLU A 193 27.92 -23.44 -18.79
N TYR A 194 27.07 -24.44 -18.56
CA TYR A 194 27.38 -25.85 -18.50
C TYR A 194 26.46 -26.78 -19.31
N ASP A 195 25.40 -26.27 -19.94
CA ASP A 195 24.53 -27.10 -20.77
C ASP A 195 25.00 -27.10 -22.22
N LEU A 196 25.45 -28.24 -22.68
CA LEU A 196 25.89 -28.47 -24.05
C LEU A 196 24.70 -28.31 -25.00
N ALA A 197 24.72 -27.26 -25.81
CA ALA A 197 23.71 -27.03 -26.82
C ALA A 197 23.95 -27.89 -28.06
N ASN A 198 25.19 -27.87 -28.53
CA ASN A 198 25.58 -28.55 -29.74
C ASN A 198 27.09 -28.75 -29.76
N ILE A 199 27.56 -29.73 -30.56
CA ILE A 199 28.94 -29.88 -30.88
C ILE A 199 29.04 -29.73 -32.40
N ARG A 200 29.76 -28.72 -32.87
CA ARG A 200 30.00 -28.50 -34.30
C ARG A 200 31.47 -28.43 -34.63
N GLU A 201 31.78 -28.50 -35.90
CA GLU A 201 33.16 -28.31 -36.36
C GLU A 201 33.64 -26.87 -36.08
N TYR A 202 34.92 -26.76 -35.77
CA TYR A 202 35.61 -25.51 -35.51
C TYR A 202 35.62 -24.65 -36.79
N SER A 203 35.28 -23.38 -36.64
CA SER A 203 35.44 -22.35 -37.68
C SER A 203 36.43 -21.28 -37.22
N PRO A 204 37.25 -20.71 -38.12
CA PRO A 204 38.16 -19.62 -37.78
C PRO A 204 37.39 -18.45 -37.13
N GLY A 205 37.75 -18.06 -35.91
CA GLY A 205 37.08 -17.06 -35.10
C GLY A 205 36.36 -17.61 -33.87
N ASP A 206 36.24 -18.93 -33.73
CA ASP A 206 35.67 -19.54 -32.54
C ASP A 206 36.64 -19.45 -31.33
N ASP A 207 36.05 -19.36 -30.13
CA ASP A 207 36.80 -19.31 -28.88
C ASP A 207 37.56 -20.65 -28.64
N VAL A 208 38.87 -20.55 -28.62
CA VAL A 208 39.78 -21.68 -28.41
C VAL A 208 39.54 -22.44 -27.10
N ARG A 209 38.97 -21.76 -26.10
CA ARG A 209 38.63 -22.35 -24.80
C ARG A 209 37.45 -23.32 -24.88
N ARG A 210 36.62 -23.23 -25.93
CA ARG A 210 35.47 -24.10 -26.18
C ARG A 210 35.78 -25.31 -27.05
N ILE A 211 37.05 -25.45 -27.50
CA ILE A 211 37.49 -26.60 -28.28
C ILE A 211 37.51 -27.85 -27.41
N LEU A 212 36.91 -28.93 -27.91
CA LEU A 212 36.90 -30.23 -27.25
C LEU A 212 38.25 -30.94 -27.49
N TRP A 213 39.31 -30.52 -26.81
CA TRP A 213 40.66 -31.06 -26.96
C TRP A 213 40.75 -32.59 -26.78
N LYS A 214 39.93 -33.15 -25.89
CA LYS A 214 39.87 -34.61 -25.69
C LYS A 214 39.26 -35.34 -26.88
N HIS A 215 38.36 -34.70 -27.61
CA HIS A 215 37.80 -35.24 -28.86
C HIS A 215 38.82 -35.15 -29.98
N TYR A 216 39.46 -34.01 -30.14
CA TYR A 216 40.54 -33.80 -31.10
C TYR A 216 41.67 -34.83 -30.94
N ALA A 217 42.11 -35.11 -29.73
CA ALA A 217 43.17 -36.11 -29.45
C ALA A 217 42.79 -37.54 -29.86
N LYS A 218 41.49 -37.86 -29.97
CA LYS A 218 41.00 -39.19 -30.36
C LYS A 218 40.70 -39.32 -31.86
N THR A 219 40.18 -38.25 -32.46
CA THR A 219 39.59 -38.29 -33.79
C THR A 219 40.33 -37.46 -34.83
N GLY A 220 41.20 -36.53 -34.38
CA GLY A 220 41.86 -35.55 -35.25
C GLY A 220 40.98 -34.42 -35.74
N ASN A 221 39.69 -34.43 -35.43
CA ASN A 221 38.73 -33.40 -35.84
C ASN A 221 38.55 -32.34 -34.75
N LEU A 222 38.76 -31.10 -35.12
CA LEU A 222 38.52 -29.94 -34.23
C LEU A 222 37.01 -29.68 -34.10
N MET A 223 36.50 -29.98 -32.93
CA MET A 223 35.09 -29.72 -32.59
C MET A 223 35.00 -28.66 -31.50
N VAL A 224 34.03 -27.76 -31.61
CA VAL A 224 33.75 -26.72 -30.62
C VAL A 224 32.45 -27.04 -29.95
N ARG A 225 32.48 -26.91 -28.63
CA ARG A 225 31.29 -26.97 -27.78
C ARG A 225 30.57 -25.65 -27.91
N GLU A 226 29.32 -25.70 -28.36
CA GLU A 226 28.37 -24.60 -28.23
C GLU A 226 27.58 -24.79 -26.95
N ASP A 227 27.80 -23.88 -26.03
CA ASP A 227 27.02 -23.86 -24.82
C ASP A 227 25.82 -22.92 -25.04
N TYR A 228 24.69 -23.29 -24.49
CA TYR A 228 23.58 -22.37 -24.40
C TYR A 228 24.00 -21.19 -23.51
N GLY A 229 23.97 -19.97 -23.99
CA GLY A 229 24.25 -18.78 -23.21
C GLY A 229 23.21 -18.63 -22.10
N ASP A 230 23.57 -18.05 -20.98
CA ASP A 230 22.66 -17.72 -19.86
C ASP A 230 21.76 -16.54 -20.29
N VAL A 231 20.89 -16.79 -21.27
CA VAL A 231 19.93 -15.81 -21.79
C VAL A 231 18.76 -15.76 -20.83
N ARG A 232 18.88 -14.92 -19.82
CA ARG A 232 17.75 -14.61 -18.93
C ARG A 232 16.75 -13.76 -19.71
N PRO A 233 15.51 -14.23 -19.84
CA PRO A 233 14.49 -13.46 -20.53
C PRO A 233 14.28 -12.10 -19.85
N SER A 234 14.20 -11.07 -20.67
CA SER A 234 13.92 -9.69 -20.22
C SER A 234 12.42 -9.44 -20.34
N ILE A 235 11.80 -9.20 -19.21
CA ILE A 235 10.33 -9.06 -19.09
C ILE A 235 9.99 -7.65 -18.62
N PHE A 236 9.03 -7.03 -19.28
CA PHE A 236 8.42 -5.80 -18.82
C PHE A 236 7.04 -6.08 -18.23
N LEU A 237 6.90 -5.93 -16.91
CA LEU A 237 5.66 -6.14 -16.19
C LEU A 237 4.94 -4.80 -16.03
N VAL A 238 3.74 -4.69 -16.56
CA VAL A 238 2.91 -3.48 -16.50
C VAL A 238 1.71 -3.75 -15.62
N ILE A 239 1.49 -2.90 -14.63
CA ILE A 239 0.39 -3.00 -13.67
C ILE A 239 -0.53 -1.80 -13.86
N ASP A 240 -1.77 -2.06 -14.28
CA ASP A 240 -2.80 -1.04 -14.55
C ASP A 240 -3.77 -0.95 -13.37
N ILE A 241 -3.58 0.03 -12.50
CA ILE A 241 -4.46 0.29 -11.35
C ILE A 241 -5.23 1.59 -11.57
N ARG A 242 -6.55 1.51 -11.63
CA ARG A 242 -7.47 2.64 -11.80
C ARG A 242 -8.22 2.93 -10.51
N LYS A 243 -8.57 4.19 -10.30
CA LYS A 243 -9.35 4.63 -9.13
C LYS A 243 -10.64 3.83 -8.95
N ARG A 244 -11.37 3.59 -10.04
CA ARG A 244 -12.65 2.85 -10.02
C ARG A 244 -12.52 1.43 -9.48
N LEU A 245 -11.36 0.78 -9.64
CA LEU A 245 -11.18 -0.62 -9.21
C LEU A 245 -11.31 -0.80 -7.69
N TRP A 246 -11.13 0.25 -6.91
CA TRP A 246 -11.32 0.25 -5.45
C TRP A 246 -12.79 0.25 -5.02
N GLU A 247 -13.71 0.54 -5.94
CA GLU A 247 -15.15 0.57 -5.69
C GLU A 247 -15.84 -0.73 -6.16
N ILE A 248 -15.14 -1.57 -6.93
CA ILE A 248 -15.65 -2.83 -7.48
C ILE A 248 -15.25 -3.96 -6.55
N GLY A 249 -16.21 -4.52 -5.81
CA GLY A 249 -15.98 -5.59 -4.84
C GLY A 249 -16.47 -5.21 -3.44
N SER A 250 -15.98 -5.94 -2.45
CA SER A 250 -16.35 -5.72 -1.06
C SER A 250 -15.14 -5.55 -0.15
N ASP A 251 -15.20 -4.59 0.76
CA ASP A 251 -14.25 -4.34 1.85
C ASP A 251 -12.76 -4.47 1.43
N VAL A 252 -12.14 -5.56 1.83
CA VAL A 252 -10.73 -5.89 1.59
C VAL A 252 -10.51 -6.76 0.35
N ASN A 253 -11.54 -6.95 -0.46
CA ASN A 253 -11.50 -7.79 -1.66
C ASN A 253 -12.10 -7.06 -2.87
N THR A 254 -11.62 -5.86 -3.13
CA THR A 254 -11.95 -5.13 -4.36
C THR A 254 -11.06 -5.59 -5.50
N LEU A 255 -11.46 -5.28 -6.73
CA LEU A 255 -10.69 -5.63 -7.92
C LEU A 255 -9.25 -5.05 -7.87
N ALA A 256 -9.06 -3.88 -7.26
CA ALA A 256 -7.72 -3.30 -7.05
C ALA A 256 -6.86 -4.18 -6.10
N HIS A 257 -7.44 -4.71 -5.01
CA HIS A 257 -6.74 -5.61 -4.10
C HIS A 257 -6.29 -6.88 -4.83
N VAL A 258 -7.22 -7.55 -5.52
CA VAL A 258 -6.95 -8.79 -6.28
C VAL A 258 -5.84 -8.56 -7.30
N GLN A 259 -5.93 -7.46 -8.06
CA GLN A 259 -4.96 -7.14 -9.10
C GLN A 259 -3.57 -6.83 -8.54
N LEU A 260 -3.47 -6.12 -7.41
CA LEU A 260 -2.19 -5.83 -6.74
C LEU A 260 -1.57 -7.09 -6.12
N ARG A 261 -2.38 -7.96 -5.51
CA ARG A 261 -1.92 -9.26 -4.98
C ARG A 261 -1.39 -10.15 -6.10
N LEU A 262 -2.11 -10.23 -7.21
CA LEU A 262 -1.68 -10.97 -8.40
C LEU A 262 -0.38 -10.42 -8.96
N ALA A 263 -0.25 -9.09 -9.08
CA ALA A 263 0.97 -8.44 -9.57
C ALA A 263 2.17 -8.74 -8.68
N ARG A 264 1.98 -8.71 -7.36
CA ARG A 264 3.03 -9.05 -6.39
C ARG A 264 3.44 -10.51 -6.49
N SER A 265 2.47 -11.42 -6.52
CA SER A 265 2.71 -12.86 -6.66
C SER A 265 3.46 -13.19 -7.95
N LEU A 266 3.09 -12.54 -9.05
CA LEU A 266 3.76 -12.75 -10.34
C LEU A 266 5.20 -12.22 -10.33
N LEU A 267 5.45 -11.03 -9.77
CA LEU A 267 6.80 -10.48 -9.65
C LEU A 267 7.72 -11.37 -8.81
N GLU A 268 7.25 -11.84 -7.64
CA GLU A 268 8.00 -12.76 -6.79
C GLU A 268 8.34 -14.05 -7.54
N SER A 269 7.38 -14.55 -8.28
CA SER A 269 7.50 -15.79 -9.05
C SER A 269 8.51 -15.66 -10.20
N LEU A 270 8.44 -14.59 -10.98
CA LEU A 270 9.38 -14.29 -12.05
C LEU A 270 10.81 -14.08 -11.51
N SER A 271 10.92 -13.45 -10.35
CA SER A 271 12.22 -13.20 -9.71
C SER A 271 12.89 -14.49 -9.26
N SER A 272 12.13 -15.46 -8.80
CA SER A 272 12.68 -16.73 -8.32
C SER A 272 13.22 -17.61 -9.47
N VAL A 273 12.62 -17.53 -10.67
CA VAL A 273 13.19 -18.14 -11.89
C VAL A 273 14.30 -17.29 -12.52
N LYS A 274 14.74 -16.23 -11.81
CA LYS A 274 15.83 -15.33 -12.22
C LYS A 274 15.58 -14.64 -13.57
N ALA A 275 14.32 -14.44 -13.98
CA ALA A 275 13.98 -13.60 -15.12
C ALA A 275 14.36 -12.15 -14.82
N ARG A 276 14.88 -11.41 -15.79
CA ARG A 276 15.13 -9.98 -15.65
C ARG A 276 13.79 -9.25 -15.80
N VAL A 277 13.32 -8.64 -14.72
CA VAL A 277 12.01 -7.98 -14.69
C VAL A 277 12.18 -6.51 -14.36
N ASP A 278 11.66 -5.66 -15.25
CA ASP A 278 11.38 -4.26 -14.97
C ASP A 278 9.88 -4.10 -14.77
N VAL A 279 9.45 -3.30 -13.81
CA VAL A 279 8.03 -3.15 -13.46
C VAL A 279 7.60 -1.72 -13.67
N ALA A 280 6.49 -1.53 -14.35
CA ALA A 280 5.79 -0.25 -14.44
C ALA A 280 4.44 -0.34 -13.74
N MET A 281 4.13 0.68 -12.95
CA MET A 281 2.82 0.86 -12.36
C MET A 281 2.33 2.28 -12.62
N CYS A 282 1.10 2.39 -13.08
CA CYS A 282 0.46 3.68 -13.23
C CYS A 282 -0.01 4.18 -11.88
N THR A 283 0.42 5.38 -11.51
CA THR A 283 0.02 6.07 -10.29
C THR A 283 -0.81 7.31 -10.64
N GLU A 284 -1.32 8.05 -9.66
CA GLU A 284 -2.26 9.17 -9.87
C GLU A 284 -1.81 10.19 -10.94
N GLN A 285 -0.52 10.52 -10.99
CA GLN A 285 -0.03 11.60 -11.86
C GLN A 285 0.73 11.11 -13.09
N SER A 286 1.48 10.02 -12.95
CA SER A 286 2.29 9.48 -14.05
C SER A 286 2.69 8.02 -13.78
N PRO A 287 2.93 7.23 -14.84
CA PRO A 287 3.52 5.92 -14.68
C PRO A 287 4.89 6.00 -14.02
N LYS A 288 5.14 5.09 -13.06
CA LYS A 288 6.45 4.88 -12.46
C LYS A 288 7.03 3.57 -12.91
N ILE A 289 8.33 3.58 -13.20
CA ILE A 289 9.07 2.39 -13.64
C ILE A 289 10.15 2.10 -12.60
N TYR A 290 10.22 0.85 -12.17
CA TYR A 290 11.29 0.34 -11.34
C TYR A 290 12.10 -0.67 -12.15
N PHE A 291 13.37 -0.36 -12.35
CA PHE A 291 14.28 -1.20 -13.13
C PHE A 291 14.93 -2.26 -12.25
N ASP A 292 15.23 -3.43 -12.88
CA ASP A 292 15.87 -4.56 -12.21
C ASP A 292 15.11 -5.05 -10.94
N ALA A 293 13.78 -5.02 -10.97
CA ALA A 293 12.89 -5.40 -9.87
C ALA A 293 13.09 -6.86 -9.41
N TRP A 294 13.64 -7.72 -10.27
CA TRP A 294 13.93 -9.11 -9.98
C TRP A 294 15.02 -9.32 -8.91
N ARG A 295 15.88 -8.31 -8.66
CA ARG A 295 16.96 -8.38 -7.66
C ARG A 295 16.40 -8.30 -6.24
N ASP A 296 15.44 -7.42 -6.03
CA ASP A 296 14.72 -7.27 -4.77
C ASP A 296 13.25 -6.94 -5.06
N PRO A 297 12.40 -7.97 -5.23
CA PRO A 297 10.99 -7.77 -5.53
C PRO A 297 10.25 -7.01 -4.43
N SER A 298 10.67 -7.17 -3.18
CA SER A 298 10.08 -6.51 -2.02
C SER A 298 10.32 -5.02 -2.05
N GLU A 299 11.55 -4.59 -2.28
CA GLU A 299 11.91 -3.18 -2.38
C GLU A 299 11.30 -2.54 -3.63
N ALA A 300 11.31 -3.24 -4.76
CA ALA A 300 10.68 -2.77 -5.98
C ALA A 300 9.19 -2.48 -5.78
N PHE A 301 8.48 -3.43 -5.19
CA PHE A 301 7.06 -3.27 -4.92
C PHE A 301 6.79 -2.20 -3.85
N TYR A 302 7.61 -2.14 -2.80
CA TYR A 302 7.56 -1.08 -1.80
C TYR A 302 7.68 0.32 -2.42
N SER A 303 8.65 0.50 -3.30
CA SER A 303 8.88 1.77 -3.99
C SER A 303 7.70 2.19 -4.88
N LEU A 304 7.12 1.24 -5.62
CA LEU A 304 5.97 1.48 -6.49
C LEU A 304 4.70 1.75 -5.69
N ILE A 305 4.36 0.86 -4.75
CA ILE A 305 3.14 0.95 -3.96
C ILE A 305 3.15 2.15 -3.00
N GLY A 306 4.34 2.58 -2.56
CA GLY A 306 4.54 3.78 -1.73
C GLY A 306 4.14 5.08 -2.41
N THR A 307 3.83 5.05 -3.70
CA THR A 307 3.33 6.20 -4.45
C THR A 307 1.84 6.10 -4.78
N LEU A 308 1.23 4.95 -4.57
CA LEU A 308 -0.18 4.70 -4.77
C LEU A 308 -0.94 4.90 -3.45
N LYS A 309 -1.95 5.75 -3.45
CA LYS A 309 -2.89 5.87 -2.32
C LYS A 309 -4.05 4.89 -2.52
N PRO A 310 -4.48 4.16 -1.48
CA PRO A 310 -5.70 3.36 -1.58
C PRO A 310 -6.90 4.25 -1.96
N GLY A 311 -7.67 3.81 -2.95
CA GLY A 311 -8.74 4.63 -3.56
C GLY A 311 -8.25 5.56 -4.67
N GLY A 312 -6.94 5.63 -4.94
CA GLY A 312 -6.34 6.31 -6.07
C GLY A 312 -6.01 5.37 -7.22
N GLY A 313 -5.44 5.89 -8.28
CA GLY A 313 -5.01 5.10 -9.43
C GLY A 313 -4.73 5.94 -10.66
N CYS A 314 -4.46 5.26 -11.76
CA CYS A 314 -4.11 5.88 -13.01
C CYS A 314 -5.27 6.67 -13.62
N GLU A 315 -5.02 7.90 -13.99
CA GLU A 315 -5.97 8.76 -14.71
C GLU A 315 -5.57 8.95 -16.20
N VAL A 316 -4.36 8.46 -16.55
CA VAL A 316 -3.85 8.56 -17.92
C VAL A 316 -3.97 7.22 -18.68
N PRO A 317 -4.05 7.22 -20.01
CA PRO A 317 -4.08 5.99 -20.78
C PRO A 317 -2.85 5.11 -20.51
N LEU A 318 -3.02 3.79 -20.57
CA LEU A 318 -1.96 2.81 -20.35
C LEU A 318 -0.78 3.01 -21.33
N SER A 319 -1.05 3.49 -22.53
CA SER A 319 -0.05 3.83 -23.55
C SER A 319 0.99 4.88 -23.09
N THR A 320 0.65 5.71 -22.10
CA THR A 320 1.59 6.68 -21.52
C THR A 320 2.84 6.01 -20.95
N ILE A 321 2.73 4.75 -20.51
CA ILE A 321 3.88 3.94 -20.05
C ILE A 321 4.94 3.81 -21.13
N LYS A 322 4.52 3.63 -22.38
CA LYS A 322 5.44 3.57 -23.52
C LYS A 322 6.23 4.86 -23.69
N GLN A 323 5.57 6.01 -23.54
CA GLN A 323 6.23 7.31 -23.65
C GLN A 323 7.24 7.49 -22.53
N VAL A 324 6.86 7.19 -21.28
CA VAL A 324 7.78 7.29 -20.12
C VAL A 324 8.98 6.35 -20.30
N LEU A 325 8.77 5.13 -20.76
CA LEU A 325 9.86 4.18 -21.00
C LEU A 325 10.82 4.67 -22.10
N ALA A 326 10.31 5.25 -23.17
CA ALA A 326 11.13 5.80 -24.27
C ALA A 326 12.06 6.91 -23.79
N TYR A 327 11.64 7.73 -22.81
CA TYR A 327 12.45 8.79 -22.22
C TYR A 327 13.44 8.29 -21.18
N THR A 328 13.13 7.18 -20.49
CA THR A 328 13.92 6.72 -19.34
C THR A 328 14.93 5.63 -19.66
N SER A 329 14.67 4.81 -20.68
CA SER A 329 15.56 3.69 -21.02
C SER A 329 15.41 3.26 -22.48
N GLY A 330 16.54 2.94 -23.12
CA GLY A 330 16.57 2.28 -24.43
C GLY A 330 16.47 0.75 -24.36
N ARG A 331 15.98 0.17 -23.25
CA ARG A 331 15.90 -1.28 -23.03
C ARG A 331 14.90 -1.92 -23.98
N ARG A 332 15.25 -3.09 -24.48
CA ARG A 332 14.37 -3.96 -25.27
C ARG A 332 13.96 -5.15 -24.40
N TYR A 333 12.73 -5.59 -24.55
CA TYR A 333 12.17 -6.70 -23.80
C TYR A 333 11.83 -7.85 -24.72
N ASP A 334 12.05 -9.08 -24.26
CA ASP A 334 11.67 -10.31 -24.96
C ASP A 334 10.15 -10.54 -24.85
N SER A 335 9.59 -10.13 -23.69
CA SER A 335 8.16 -10.26 -23.43
C SER A 335 7.62 -9.07 -22.63
N VAL A 336 6.36 -8.73 -22.87
CA VAL A 336 5.60 -7.78 -22.06
C VAL A 336 4.43 -8.53 -21.41
N ILE A 337 4.29 -8.35 -20.10
CA ILE A 337 3.15 -8.88 -19.33
C ILE A 337 2.35 -7.69 -18.82
N ILE A 338 1.08 -7.63 -19.18
CA ILE A 338 0.18 -6.54 -18.80
C ILE A 338 -0.88 -7.11 -17.85
N ILE A 339 -0.88 -6.66 -16.61
CA ILE A 339 -1.92 -6.97 -15.64
C ILE A 339 -2.95 -5.84 -15.70
N THR A 340 -4.11 -6.16 -16.24
CA THR A 340 -5.25 -5.25 -16.37
C THR A 340 -6.55 -6.01 -16.08
N ASN A 341 -7.69 -5.43 -16.36
CA ASN A 341 -8.98 -6.03 -16.08
C ASN A 341 -10.01 -5.70 -17.18
N PRO A 342 -11.07 -6.51 -17.32
CA PRO A 342 -12.08 -6.31 -18.35
C PRO A 342 -12.81 -4.97 -18.25
N VAL A 343 -12.98 -4.43 -17.04
CA VAL A 343 -13.68 -3.14 -16.83
C VAL A 343 -12.92 -2.00 -17.49
N THR A 344 -11.63 -1.92 -17.25
CA THR A 344 -10.75 -0.92 -17.89
C THR A 344 -10.71 -1.10 -19.41
N LEU A 345 -10.68 -2.35 -19.89
CA LEU A 345 -10.63 -2.65 -21.32
C LEU A 345 -11.93 -2.30 -22.06
N VAL A 346 -13.06 -2.38 -21.37
CA VAL A 346 -14.35 -1.91 -21.94
C VAL A 346 -14.37 -0.38 -22.04
N GLU A 347 -13.79 0.32 -21.06
CA GLU A 347 -13.78 1.79 -21.02
C GLU A 347 -12.75 2.42 -21.97
N ASP A 348 -11.50 1.95 -21.90
CA ASP A 348 -10.35 2.53 -22.64
C ASP A 348 -10.13 1.90 -24.03
N GLY A 349 -10.77 0.76 -24.29
CA GLY A 349 -10.54 -0.03 -25.50
C GLY A 349 -9.24 -0.84 -25.46
N VAL A 350 -9.01 -1.59 -26.54
CA VAL A 350 -7.88 -2.52 -26.68
C VAL A 350 -6.63 -1.82 -27.22
N ASP A 351 -6.77 -0.61 -27.76
CA ASP A 351 -5.68 0.11 -28.43
C ASP A 351 -4.54 0.50 -27.47
N SER A 352 -4.86 0.82 -26.22
CA SER A 352 -3.84 1.07 -25.18
C SER A 352 -2.95 -0.16 -24.95
N VAL A 353 -3.52 -1.35 -25.02
CA VAL A 353 -2.78 -2.61 -24.89
C VAL A 353 -1.87 -2.84 -26.10
N LYS A 354 -2.37 -2.58 -27.33
CA LYS A 354 -1.58 -2.69 -28.57
C LYS A 354 -0.35 -1.79 -28.53
N GLU A 355 -0.50 -0.56 -28.06
CA GLU A 355 0.62 0.37 -27.95
C GLU A 355 1.70 -0.11 -26.97
N VAL A 356 1.29 -0.64 -25.82
CA VAL A 356 2.23 -1.23 -24.84
C VAL A 356 2.85 -2.52 -25.39
N ALA A 357 2.07 -3.34 -26.09
CA ALA A 357 2.54 -4.56 -26.74
C ALA A 357 3.69 -4.29 -27.73
N SER A 358 3.68 -3.14 -28.39
CA SER A 358 4.75 -2.76 -29.33
C SER A 358 6.13 -2.56 -28.68
N LEU A 359 6.26 -2.60 -27.35
CA LEU A 359 7.53 -2.50 -26.63
C LEU A 359 8.37 -3.76 -26.70
N ALA A 360 7.77 -4.91 -26.99
CA ALA A 360 8.47 -6.17 -27.21
C ALA A 360 8.26 -6.68 -28.63
N PRO A 361 9.32 -7.04 -29.35
CA PRO A 361 9.18 -7.70 -30.64
C PRO A 361 8.70 -9.16 -30.52
N GLY A 362 8.69 -9.69 -29.31
CA GLY A 362 8.35 -11.07 -28.97
C GLY A 362 6.90 -11.24 -28.52
N ARG A 363 6.73 -11.83 -27.36
CA ARG A 363 5.43 -12.25 -26.83
C ARG A 363 4.81 -11.16 -25.95
N THR A 364 3.53 -10.87 -26.17
CA THR A 364 2.75 -10.02 -25.26
C THR A 364 1.64 -10.83 -24.62
N ILE A 365 1.56 -10.72 -23.32
CA ILE A 365 0.67 -11.50 -22.45
C ILE A 365 -0.19 -10.54 -21.66
N VAL A 366 -1.49 -10.71 -21.69
CA VAL A 366 -2.45 -9.98 -20.86
C VAL A 366 -2.96 -10.91 -19.77
N VAL A 367 -2.76 -10.51 -18.52
CA VAL A 367 -3.23 -11.24 -17.37
C VAL A 367 -4.43 -10.52 -16.78
N LEU A 368 -5.55 -11.21 -16.75
CA LEU A 368 -6.81 -10.73 -16.21
C LEU A 368 -7.06 -11.45 -14.87
N PRO A 369 -7.26 -10.75 -13.76
CA PRO A 369 -7.58 -11.40 -12.49
C PRO A 369 -8.94 -12.07 -12.58
N ARG A 370 -9.06 -13.28 -12.01
CA ARG A 370 -10.36 -13.90 -11.81
C ARG A 370 -11.12 -13.13 -10.74
N PHE A 371 -12.31 -12.69 -11.10
CA PHE A 371 -13.15 -11.89 -10.23
C PHE A 371 -14.62 -12.08 -10.62
N ASP A 372 -15.55 -11.81 -9.72
CA ASP A 372 -16.99 -11.90 -10.02
C ASP A 372 -17.47 -10.59 -10.69
N TYR A 373 -17.12 -10.45 -11.96
CA TYR A 373 -17.44 -9.26 -12.75
C TYR A 373 -18.94 -9.06 -12.97
N ASP A 374 -19.73 -10.13 -12.96
CA ASP A 374 -21.19 -10.04 -13.16
C ASP A 374 -21.85 -9.35 -11.96
N VAL A 375 -21.47 -9.78 -10.75
CA VAL A 375 -22.03 -9.26 -9.50
C VAL A 375 -21.59 -7.83 -9.21
N TYR A 376 -20.29 -7.56 -9.37
CA TYR A 376 -19.69 -6.29 -8.90
C TYR A 376 -19.51 -5.23 -10.00
N ALA A 377 -19.40 -5.63 -11.25
CA ALA A 377 -19.18 -4.72 -12.36
C ALA A 377 -20.29 -4.75 -13.42
N GLY A 378 -21.26 -5.65 -13.28
CA GLY A 378 -22.35 -5.82 -14.24
C GLY A 378 -21.92 -6.36 -15.60
N LEU A 379 -20.69 -6.90 -15.71
CA LEU A 379 -20.15 -7.49 -16.93
C LEU A 379 -20.54 -8.97 -17.02
N ARG A 380 -21.47 -9.29 -17.88
CA ARG A 380 -21.92 -10.66 -18.11
C ARG A 380 -20.86 -11.48 -18.84
N GLY A 381 -20.87 -12.80 -18.66
CA GLY A 381 -19.87 -13.69 -19.26
C GLY A 381 -19.73 -13.57 -20.78
N LYS A 382 -20.81 -13.19 -21.51
CA LYS A 382 -20.77 -12.91 -22.97
C LYS A 382 -19.93 -11.66 -23.28
N GLU A 383 -20.04 -10.60 -22.47
CA GLU A 383 -19.29 -9.36 -22.64
C GLU A 383 -17.82 -9.57 -22.31
N LEU A 384 -17.53 -10.36 -21.28
CA LEU A 384 -16.18 -10.78 -20.94
C LEU A 384 -15.52 -11.56 -22.09
N ALA A 385 -16.25 -12.51 -22.70
CA ALA A 385 -15.78 -13.28 -23.85
C ALA A 385 -15.51 -12.40 -25.08
N VAL A 386 -16.32 -11.35 -25.30
CA VAL A 386 -16.10 -10.37 -26.38
C VAL A 386 -14.81 -9.57 -26.14
N VAL A 387 -14.57 -9.12 -24.91
CA VAL A 387 -13.34 -8.38 -24.54
C VAL A 387 -12.09 -9.25 -24.75
N VAL A 388 -12.13 -10.49 -24.24
CA VAL A 388 -11.02 -11.44 -24.44
C VAL A 388 -10.83 -11.77 -25.92
N GLY A 389 -11.92 -11.98 -26.66
CA GLY A 389 -11.87 -12.22 -28.11
C GLY A 389 -11.26 -11.05 -28.90
N LYS A 390 -11.56 -9.82 -28.51
CA LYS A 390 -10.93 -8.61 -29.10
C LYS A 390 -9.43 -8.52 -28.78
N LEU A 391 -9.03 -8.80 -27.52
CA LEU A 391 -7.61 -8.83 -27.16
C LEU A 391 -6.82 -9.81 -28.03
N VAL A 392 -7.30 -11.03 -28.14
CA VAL A 392 -6.63 -12.08 -28.93
C VAL A 392 -6.70 -11.77 -30.42
N GLY A 393 -7.89 -11.44 -30.94
CA GLY A 393 -8.11 -11.26 -32.40
C GLY A 393 -7.56 -9.95 -32.95
N GLU A 394 -7.77 -8.83 -32.25
CA GLU A 394 -7.40 -7.51 -32.75
C GLU A 394 -6.01 -7.05 -32.30
N ALA A 395 -5.61 -7.36 -31.06
CA ALA A 395 -4.31 -6.96 -30.53
C ALA A 395 -3.21 -8.00 -30.75
N GLY A 396 -3.56 -9.24 -31.12
CA GLY A 396 -2.59 -10.31 -31.33
C GLY A 396 -1.84 -10.72 -30.07
N VAL A 397 -2.48 -10.55 -28.90
CA VAL A 397 -1.88 -10.85 -27.59
C VAL A 397 -2.48 -12.13 -27.01
N GLU A 398 -1.71 -12.81 -26.18
CA GLU A 398 -2.23 -13.94 -25.41
C GLU A 398 -2.92 -13.42 -24.15
N ALA A 399 -4.14 -13.89 -23.86
CA ALA A 399 -4.88 -13.49 -22.68
C ALA A 399 -5.11 -14.68 -21.74
N PHE A 400 -4.83 -14.50 -20.46
CA PHE A 400 -5.03 -15.50 -19.41
C PHE A 400 -5.89 -14.93 -18.29
N ILE A 401 -6.86 -15.72 -17.82
CA ILE A 401 -7.60 -15.44 -16.59
C ILE A 401 -6.93 -16.20 -15.46
N VAL A 402 -6.50 -15.48 -14.42
CA VAL A 402 -5.62 -16.01 -13.39
C VAL A 402 -6.20 -15.71 -12.01
N GLU A 403 -6.20 -16.69 -11.12
CA GLU A 403 -6.53 -16.53 -9.70
C GLU A 403 -5.40 -15.83 -8.93
N GLU A 404 -5.67 -15.35 -7.72
CA GLU A 404 -4.67 -14.68 -6.86
C GLU A 404 -3.46 -15.58 -6.55
N ASP A 405 -3.66 -16.89 -6.52
CA ASP A 405 -2.64 -17.91 -6.32
C ASP A 405 -1.92 -18.33 -7.62
N LEU A 406 -2.09 -17.55 -8.69
CA LEU A 406 -1.52 -17.75 -10.02
C LEU A 406 -2.04 -18.99 -10.77
N ARG A 407 -3.09 -19.65 -10.34
CA ARG A 407 -3.72 -20.71 -11.13
C ARG A 407 -4.39 -20.14 -12.38
N VAL A 408 -4.00 -20.64 -13.55
CA VAL A 408 -4.61 -20.27 -14.82
C VAL A 408 -5.93 -21.02 -14.99
N VAL A 409 -7.00 -20.26 -15.20
CA VAL A 409 -8.36 -20.81 -15.34
C VAL A 409 -8.71 -21.01 -16.81
N VAL A 410 -8.24 -20.09 -17.69
CA VAL A 410 -8.46 -20.13 -19.16
C VAL A 410 -7.25 -19.56 -19.89
#